data_58e7c07b7dbb5510df7613a2d39952a8
#
_entry.id   58e7c07b7dbb5510df7613a2d39952a8
#
_cell.length_a   1.000
_cell.length_b   1.000
_cell.length_c   1.000
_cell.angle_alpha   90.00
_cell.angle_beta   90.00
_cell.angle_gamma   90.00
#
_symmetry.space_group_name_H-M   'P 1'
#
loop_
_entity.id
_entity.type
_entity.pdbx_description
1 polymer ?
#
loop_
_entity_poly.entity_id
_entity_poly.type
_entity_poly.pdbx_seq_one_letter_code
_entity_poly.pdbx_strand_id
1 'polypeptide(L)'
;MDFFHLGQNPYFDIPSKNVNSVKLDTTKQQSISVYREPRKQSNRDDDFQPSLLLSKKGKIYFSTISRDRKKLDICVADLNTGDVKILIEERFNTYIESRQLVLLNNESEMLHWAERSGWAHYYLYDTEGNLKNQITNGSYHVENAIGVDEKSRTLYFTAHGIPKDE
;
A
#
# COMPACT_ATOMS: atom_id res chain seq x y z
N MET A 1 -10.24 -11.51 -12.27
CA MET A 1 -9.43 -10.96 -11.17
C MET A 1 -8.63 -12.12 -10.65
N ASP A 2 -7.36 -12.12 -11.03
CA ASP A 2 -6.49 -13.24 -10.70
C ASP A 2 -5.77 -12.91 -9.40
N PHE A 3 -5.90 -13.77 -8.41
CA PHE A 3 -5.18 -13.68 -7.16
C PHE A 3 -3.88 -14.45 -7.31
N PHE A 4 -2.76 -13.77 -7.23
CA PHE A 4 -1.44 -14.38 -7.34
C PHE A 4 -0.73 -14.43 -6.00
N HIS A 5 -0.17 -15.57 -5.76
CA HIS A 5 0.63 -15.87 -4.60
C HIS A 5 2.10 -15.73 -4.97
N LEU A 6 2.80 -14.75 -4.41
CA LEU A 6 4.23 -14.60 -4.55
C LEU A 6 4.93 -15.05 -3.26
N GLY A 7 5.42 -16.24 -3.29
CA GLY A 7 6.19 -16.85 -2.21
C GLY A 7 5.67 -18.25 -1.90
N GLN A 8 6.58 -19.19 -1.76
CA GLN A 8 6.28 -20.55 -1.33
C GLN A 8 5.84 -20.50 0.15
N ASN A 9 4.61 -20.12 0.39
CA ASN A 9 3.99 -20.30 1.69
C ASN A 9 3.09 -21.56 1.60
N PRO A 10 3.43 -22.66 2.29
CA PRO A 10 2.70 -23.93 2.20
C PRO A 10 1.24 -23.84 2.68
N TYR A 11 0.81 -22.70 3.21
CA TYR A 11 -0.56 -22.52 3.69
C TYR A 11 -1.55 -22.06 2.61
N PHE A 12 -1.12 -21.82 1.37
CA PHE A 12 -1.98 -21.32 0.29
C PHE A 12 -2.08 -22.20 -0.96
N ASP A 13 -1.61 -23.44 -0.90
CA ASP A 13 -1.98 -24.45 -1.88
C ASP A 13 -3.44 -24.88 -1.66
N ILE A 14 -4.37 -23.94 -1.86
CA ILE A 14 -5.80 -24.24 -1.89
C ILE A 14 -6.12 -24.62 -3.32
N PRO A 15 -6.45 -25.89 -3.59
CA PRO A 15 -6.93 -26.29 -4.91
C PRO A 15 -8.17 -25.46 -5.23
N SER A 16 -8.18 -24.82 -6.39
CA SER A 16 -9.20 -23.87 -6.85
C SER A 16 -10.65 -24.42 -6.87
N LYS A 17 -10.86 -25.64 -6.46
CA LYS A 17 -12.17 -26.32 -6.45
C LYS A 17 -12.96 -26.21 -5.13
N ASN A 18 -12.39 -25.62 -4.05
CA ASN A 18 -13.05 -25.60 -2.74
C ASN A 18 -13.03 -24.24 -2.04
N VAL A 19 -13.20 -23.15 -2.77
CA VAL A 19 -13.22 -21.79 -2.19
C VAL A 19 -14.42 -21.57 -1.25
N ASN A 20 -15.42 -22.43 -1.24
CA ASN A 20 -16.64 -22.26 -0.45
C ASN A 20 -16.59 -22.85 0.98
N SER A 21 -15.45 -23.34 1.45
CA SER A 21 -15.39 -24.00 2.76
C SER A 21 -14.15 -23.70 3.61
N VAL A 22 -13.50 -22.55 3.42
CA VAL A 22 -12.47 -22.10 4.37
C VAL A 22 -13.17 -21.65 5.64
N LYS A 23 -13.32 -22.54 6.62
CA LYS A 23 -13.63 -22.16 7.99
C LYS A 23 -12.40 -21.48 8.56
N LEU A 24 -12.45 -20.16 8.68
CA LEU A 24 -11.48 -19.43 9.48
C LEU A 24 -11.52 -19.98 10.91
N ASP A 25 -10.42 -20.55 11.34
CA ASP A 25 -10.25 -20.94 12.75
C ASP A 25 -10.13 -19.66 13.58
N THR A 26 -11.25 -19.23 14.15
CA THR A 26 -11.35 -18.04 14.99
C THR A 26 -10.65 -18.17 16.33
N THR A 27 -10.12 -19.34 16.67
CA THR A 27 -9.42 -19.59 17.95
C THR A 27 -7.96 -19.14 17.90
N LYS A 28 -7.40 -18.94 16.70
CA LYS A 28 -6.09 -18.34 16.51
C LYS A 28 -6.27 -16.93 15.98
N GLN A 29 -6.44 -15.97 16.89
CA GLN A 29 -6.39 -14.54 16.54
C GLN A 29 -5.00 -14.18 16.01
N GLN A 30 -4.77 -14.47 14.74
CA GLN A 30 -3.78 -13.76 13.97
C GLN A 30 -4.45 -12.44 13.56
N SER A 31 -3.99 -11.33 14.13
CA SER A 31 -4.44 -10.02 13.70
C SER A 31 -3.84 -9.74 12.31
N ILE A 32 -4.55 -10.18 11.28
CA ILE A 32 -4.33 -9.68 9.94
C ILE A 32 -4.93 -8.28 9.94
N SER A 33 -4.12 -7.25 9.90
CA SER A 33 -4.62 -5.91 9.64
C SER A 33 -5.06 -5.85 8.18
N VAL A 34 -6.34 -6.12 7.96
CA VAL A 34 -6.93 -5.98 6.63
C VAL A 34 -7.05 -4.49 6.36
N TYR A 35 -6.22 -3.99 5.46
CA TYR A 35 -6.39 -2.66 4.91
C TYR A 35 -7.69 -2.65 4.09
N ARG A 36 -8.67 -1.88 4.55
CA ARG A 36 -9.86 -1.56 3.75
C ARG A 36 -9.68 -0.17 3.19
N GLU A 37 -9.57 -0.06 1.88
CA GLU A 37 -9.76 1.24 1.25
C GLU A 37 -11.08 1.85 1.75
N PRO A 38 -11.09 3.12 2.19
CA PRO A 38 -12.34 3.81 2.47
C PRO A 38 -13.22 3.72 1.22
N ARG A 39 -14.46 3.28 1.38
CA ARG A 39 -15.42 3.23 0.27
C ARG A 39 -15.45 4.59 -0.39
N LYS A 40 -15.15 4.65 -1.68
CA LYS A 40 -15.35 5.86 -2.48
C LYS A 40 -16.82 6.27 -2.34
N GLN A 41 -17.08 7.32 -1.57
CA GLN A 41 -18.36 8.01 -1.70
C GLN A 41 -18.31 8.71 -3.05
N SER A 42 -19.19 8.32 -3.97
CA SER A 42 -19.34 8.93 -5.27
C SER A 42 -20.06 10.28 -5.09
N ASN A 43 -19.31 11.32 -4.83
CA ASN A 43 -19.80 12.68 -4.93
C ASN A 43 -19.25 13.31 -6.21
N ARG A 44 -20.05 14.07 -6.88
CA ARG A 44 -19.87 14.56 -8.26
C ARG A 44 -18.71 15.54 -8.49
N ASP A 45 -18.00 15.96 -7.45
CA ASP A 45 -16.94 16.98 -7.54
C ASP A 45 -15.55 16.45 -7.20
N ASP A 46 -15.26 15.23 -7.49
CA ASP A 46 -14.40 14.35 -6.74
C ASP A 46 -13.08 14.05 -7.27
N ASP A 47 -12.50 14.93 -8.00
CA ASP A 47 -11.11 14.77 -8.42
C ASP A 47 -10.09 14.93 -7.28
N PHE A 48 -10.54 15.23 -6.07
CA PHE A 48 -9.64 15.42 -4.94
C PHE A 48 -10.16 14.81 -3.64
N GLN A 49 -9.80 13.56 -3.38
CA GLN A 49 -9.86 13.02 -2.01
C GLN A 49 -8.45 12.98 -1.44
N PRO A 50 -8.13 13.84 -0.47
CA PRO A 50 -6.84 13.76 0.19
C PRO A 50 -6.72 12.42 0.92
N SER A 51 -5.71 11.63 0.59
CA SER A 51 -5.33 10.47 1.40
C SER A 51 -4.79 10.98 2.72
N LEU A 52 -5.63 10.99 3.75
CA LEU A 52 -5.24 11.41 5.08
C LEU A 52 -5.23 10.20 6.00
N LEU A 53 -4.11 9.99 6.67
CA LEU A 53 -3.92 8.89 7.61
C LEU A 53 -3.51 9.44 8.98
N LEU A 54 -4.41 9.29 9.96
CA LEU A 54 -4.15 9.70 11.33
C LEU A 54 -3.36 8.62 12.06
N SER A 55 -2.20 8.97 12.57
CA SER A 55 -1.34 8.14 13.38
C SER A 55 -1.80 8.14 14.85
N LYS A 56 -1.63 7.01 15.53
CA LYS A 56 -1.82 6.89 16.98
C LYS A 56 -0.80 7.71 17.79
N LYS A 57 0.30 8.13 17.15
CA LYS A 57 1.39 8.91 17.76
C LYS A 57 1.22 10.43 17.59
N GLY A 58 0.01 10.91 17.27
CA GLY A 58 -0.26 12.34 17.12
C GLY A 58 0.33 12.95 15.85
N LYS A 59 0.43 12.17 14.78
CA LYS A 59 0.88 12.64 13.48
C LYS A 59 -0.20 12.43 12.43
N ILE A 60 -0.23 13.28 11.42
CA ILE A 60 -1.07 13.13 10.24
C ILE A 60 -0.16 12.93 9.04
N TYR A 61 -0.35 11.82 8.33
CA TYR A 61 0.26 11.59 7.03
C TYR A 61 -0.74 11.96 5.94
N PHE A 62 -0.29 12.70 4.95
CA PHE A 62 -1.13 13.14 3.84
C PHE A 62 -0.30 13.27 2.57
N SER A 63 -0.97 13.25 1.43
CA SER A 63 -0.33 13.49 0.14
C SER A 63 -0.75 14.84 -0.43
N THR A 64 0.17 15.51 -1.09
CA THR A 64 -0.12 16.63 -1.97
C THR A 64 0.20 16.24 -3.40
N ILE A 65 -0.64 16.64 -4.34
CA ILE A 65 -0.43 16.35 -5.76
C ILE A 65 -0.59 17.63 -6.57
N SER A 66 0.31 17.84 -7.52
CA SER A 66 0.23 19.00 -8.40
C SER A 66 -0.98 18.89 -9.33
N ARG A 67 -1.49 20.03 -9.79
CA ARG A 67 -2.67 20.08 -10.69
C ARG A 67 -2.45 19.30 -11.99
N ASP A 68 -1.24 19.31 -12.51
CA ASP A 68 -0.85 18.55 -13.71
C ASP A 68 -0.51 17.09 -13.41
N ARG A 69 -0.63 16.66 -12.15
CA ARG A 69 -0.35 15.32 -11.64
C ARG A 69 1.04 14.78 -11.98
N LYS A 70 2.02 15.64 -12.04
CA LYS A 70 3.43 15.27 -12.29
C LYS A 70 4.30 15.29 -11.03
N LYS A 71 3.75 15.79 -9.92
CA LYS A 71 4.42 15.87 -8.63
C LYS A 71 3.50 15.34 -7.56
N LEU A 72 3.99 14.40 -6.77
CA LEU A 72 3.33 13.87 -5.58
C LEU A 72 4.31 13.96 -4.42
N ASP A 73 3.89 14.54 -3.32
CA ASP A 73 4.64 14.58 -2.07
C ASP A 73 3.85 13.85 -0.99
N ILE A 74 4.50 12.93 -0.30
CA ILE A 74 3.99 12.32 0.93
C ILE A 74 4.54 13.14 2.08
N CYS A 75 3.65 13.70 2.87
CA CYS A 75 3.96 14.61 3.96
C CYS A 75 3.54 14.03 5.31
N VAL A 76 4.20 14.47 6.36
CA VAL A 76 3.77 14.25 7.74
C VAL A 76 3.65 15.60 8.45
N ALA A 77 2.57 15.78 9.20
CA ALA A 77 2.38 16.88 10.13
C ALA A 77 2.39 16.34 11.57
N ASP A 78 3.13 17.01 12.45
CA ASP A 78 3.06 16.74 13.88
C ASP A 78 1.95 17.60 14.49
N LEU A 79 0.96 16.97 15.14
CA LEU A 79 -0.20 17.66 15.70
C LEU A 79 0.13 18.50 16.94
N ASN A 80 1.25 18.24 17.60
CA ASN A 80 1.64 18.97 18.80
C ASN A 80 2.39 20.27 18.45
N THR A 81 3.26 20.22 17.42
CA THR A 81 4.09 21.37 17.04
C THR A 81 3.52 22.13 15.85
N GLY A 82 2.71 21.49 15.01
CA GLY A 82 2.24 22.02 13.73
C GLY A 82 3.28 21.93 12.61
N ASP A 83 4.44 21.33 12.86
CA ASP A 83 5.48 21.19 11.86
C ASP A 83 5.08 20.21 10.76
N VAL A 84 5.40 20.56 9.52
CA VAL A 84 5.15 19.72 8.34
C VAL A 84 6.47 19.39 7.67
N LYS A 85 6.66 18.10 7.38
CA LYS A 85 7.83 17.58 6.68
C LYS A 85 7.41 16.77 5.46
N ILE A 86 8.11 16.93 4.34
CA ILE A 86 7.99 16.06 3.17
C ILE A 86 8.88 14.83 3.43
N LEU A 87 8.30 13.66 3.29
CA LEU A 87 8.98 12.38 3.50
C LEU A 87 9.39 11.73 2.18
N ILE A 88 8.49 11.74 1.19
CA ILE A 88 8.72 11.09 -0.11
C ILE A 88 8.30 12.05 -1.20
N GLU A 89 9.14 12.19 -2.23
CA GLU A 89 8.86 12.98 -3.41
C GLU A 89 8.83 12.11 -4.66
N GLU A 90 7.73 12.17 -5.40
CA GLU A 90 7.61 11.55 -6.73
C GLU A 90 7.55 12.65 -7.79
N ARG A 91 8.35 12.51 -8.85
CA ARG A 91 8.46 13.47 -9.93
C ARG A 91 8.53 12.74 -11.26
N PHE A 92 7.49 12.87 -12.08
CA PHE A 92 7.41 12.19 -13.37
C PHE A 92 7.06 13.15 -14.51
N ASN A 93 7.36 12.75 -15.70
CA ASN A 93 6.93 13.46 -16.92
C ASN A 93 5.50 13.11 -17.32
N THR A 94 4.97 12.02 -16.77
CA THR A 94 3.64 11.47 -17.01
C THR A 94 2.73 11.68 -15.82
N TYR A 95 1.50 11.27 -15.95
CA TYR A 95 0.51 11.29 -14.90
C TYR A 95 0.93 10.38 -13.73
N ILE A 96 0.85 10.90 -12.50
CA ILE A 96 1.09 10.13 -11.28
C ILE A 96 -0.25 9.66 -10.72
N GLU A 97 -0.39 8.35 -10.58
CA GLU A 97 -1.40 7.78 -9.71
C GLU A 97 -0.92 7.76 -8.26
N SER A 98 -1.85 7.89 -7.33
CA SER A 98 -1.55 7.79 -5.91
C SER A 98 -2.40 6.72 -5.25
N ARG A 99 -1.81 6.00 -4.33
CA ARG A 99 -2.49 5.06 -3.43
C ARG A 99 -2.27 5.52 -1.99
N GLN A 100 -3.13 5.09 -1.10
CA GLN A 100 -2.99 5.44 0.30
C GLN A 100 -1.73 4.81 0.89
N LEU A 101 -1.01 5.59 1.69
CA LEU A 101 0.12 5.12 2.47
C LEU A 101 -0.35 4.13 3.54
N VAL A 102 0.42 3.08 3.78
CA VAL A 102 0.14 2.10 4.84
C VAL A 102 1.23 2.19 5.90
N LEU A 103 0.84 2.43 7.15
CA LEU A 103 1.77 2.41 8.29
C LEU A 103 1.87 0.98 8.84
N LEU A 104 3.09 0.53 9.08
CA LEU A 104 3.43 -0.82 9.51
C LEU A 104 4.31 -0.78 10.76
N ASN A 105 4.44 -1.94 11.41
CA ASN A 105 5.36 -2.17 12.51
C ASN A 105 5.22 -1.12 13.61
N ASN A 106 3.99 -0.98 14.15
CA ASN A 106 3.64 0.03 15.14
C ASN A 106 4.02 1.46 14.68
N GLU A 107 3.75 1.77 13.41
CA GLU A 107 4.01 3.06 12.77
C GLU A 107 5.50 3.45 12.75
N SER A 108 6.40 2.49 12.62
CA SER A 108 7.83 2.72 12.41
C SER A 108 8.26 2.54 10.96
N GLU A 109 7.37 2.02 10.11
CA GLU A 109 7.60 1.79 8.69
C GLU A 109 6.39 2.24 7.87
N MET A 110 6.67 2.58 6.61
CA MET A 110 5.67 3.04 5.65
C MET A 110 5.77 2.24 4.38
N LEU A 111 4.64 1.72 3.91
CA LEU A 111 4.52 1.07 2.61
C LEU A 111 3.91 2.07 1.62
N HIS A 112 4.65 2.41 0.59
CA HIS A 112 4.26 3.35 -0.46
C HIS A 112 4.19 2.67 -1.82
N TRP A 113 3.14 2.95 -2.58
CA TRP A 113 2.97 2.48 -3.94
C TRP A 113 3.44 3.53 -4.93
N ALA A 114 4.25 3.15 -5.91
CA ALA A 114 4.79 4.07 -6.92
C ALA A 114 5.16 3.36 -8.22
N GLU A 115 5.18 4.12 -9.34
CA GLU A 115 5.49 3.64 -10.68
C GLU A 115 6.93 3.98 -11.13
N ARG A 116 7.81 4.29 -10.20
CA ARG A 116 9.17 4.81 -10.47
C ARG A 116 10.09 3.86 -11.26
N SER A 117 9.79 2.57 -11.27
CA SER A 117 10.54 1.58 -12.05
C SER A 117 10.01 1.35 -13.47
N GLY A 118 8.98 2.11 -13.88
CA GLY A 118 8.22 1.88 -15.12
C GLY A 118 7.05 0.93 -14.96
N TRP A 119 6.97 0.24 -13.82
CA TRP A 119 5.85 -0.59 -13.37
C TRP A 119 5.43 -0.16 -11.96
N ALA A 120 4.18 -0.41 -11.63
CA ALA A 120 3.65 -0.09 -10.31
C ALA A 120 4.06 -1.13 -9.28
N HIS A 121 4.74 -0.69 -8.23
CA HIS A 121 5.26 -1.56 -7.17
C HIS A 121 5.12 -0.93 -5.79
N TYR A 122 5.25 -1.76 -4.75
CA TYR A 122 5.34 -1.32 -3.37
C TYR A 122 6.79 -1.16 -2.92
N TYR A 123 7.00 -0.08 -2.17
CA TYR A 123 8.30 0.32 -1.61
C TYR A 123 8.15 0.53 -0.10
N LEU A 124 9.09 0.03 0.67
CA LEU A 124 9.13 0.17 2.12
C LEU A 124 10.08 1.31 2.51
N TYR A 125 9.58 2.19 3.36
CA TYR A 125 10.32 3.33 3.91
C TYR A 125 10.34 3.28 5.43
N ASP A 126 11.29 3.98 6.05
CA ASP A 126 11.20 4.36 7.45
C ASP A 126 10.35 5.64 7.63
N THR A 127 10.13 6.04 8.87
CA THR A 127 9.33 7.24 9.20
C THR A 127 10.03 8.56 8.92
N GLU A 128 11.31 8.52 8.57
CA GLU A 128 12.07 9.70 8.14
C GLU A 128 12.02 9.92 6.63
N GLY A 129 11.46 8.97 5.89
CA GLY A 129 11.34 9.00 4.44
C GLY A 129 12.51 8.32 3.70
N ASN A 130 13.35 7.58 4.40
CA ASN A 130 14.43 6.82 3.75
C ASN A 130 13.88 5.52 3.18
N LEU A 131 14.18 5.25 1.91
CA LEU A 131 13.83 3.99 1.26
C LEU A 131 14.62 2.84 1.91
N LYS A 132 13.91 1.83 2.42
CA LYS A 132 14.51 0.61 2.96
C LYS A 132 14.71 -0.42 1.86
N ASN A 133 13.64 -0.75 1.11
CA ASN A 133 13.71 -1.67 -0.01
C ASN A 133 12.45 -1.60 -0.90
N GLN A 134 12.57 -2.11 -2.11
CA GLN A 134 11.44 -2.42 -2.97
C GLN A 134 10.88 -3.79 -2.57
N ILE A 135 9.56 -3.85 -2.32
CA ILE A 135 8.89 -5.06 -1.82
C ILE A 135 8.44 -5.96 -2.96
N THR A 136 7.92 -5.37 -4.03
CA THR A 136 7.50 -6.09 -5.23
C THR A 136 8.31 -5.63 -6.42
N ASN A 137 8.68 -6.53 -7.33
CA ASN A 137 9.38 -6.20 -8.55
C ASN A 137 8.95 -7.13 -9.69
N GLY A 138 9.24 -6.75 -10.93
CA GLY A 138 8.91 -7.55 -12.11
C GLY A 138 8.23 -6.72 -13.19
N SER A 139 7.95 -7.38 -14.32
CA SER A 139 7.31 -6.74 -15.49
C SER A 139 5.79 -6.87 -15.39
N TYR A 140 5.21 -6.44 -14.27
CA TYR A 140 3.77 -6.48 -14.03
C TYR A 140 3.34 -5.29 -13.17
N HIS A 141 2.04 -4.99 -13.20
CA HIS A 141 1.45 -3.88 -12.48
C HIS A 141 0.81 -4.37 -11.18
N VAL A 142 1.31 -3.89 -10.04
CA VAL A 142 0.69 -4.12 -8.73
C VAL A 142 -0.44 -3.13 -8.53
N GLU A 143 -1.64 -3.60 -8.18
CA GLU A 143 -2.79 -2.72 -8.00
C GLU A 143 -2.97 -2.27 -6.54
N ASN A 144 -3.37 -3.20 -5.69
CA ASN A 144 -3.75 -2.87 -4.32
C ASN A 144 -3.12 -3.83 -3.32
N ALA A 145 -2.73 -3.32 -2.15
CA ALA A 145 -2.46 -4.15 -1.00
C ALA A 145 -3.78 -4.70 -0.44
N ILE A 146 -3.88 -6.00 -0.29
CA ILE A 146 -5.01 -6.67 0.36
C ILE A 146 -4.80 -6.66 1.88
N GLY A 147 -3.57 -6.90 2.31
CA GLY A 147 -3.20 -6.91 3.72
C GLY A 147 -1.72 -7.17 3.92
N VAL A 148 -1.27 -6.98 5.16
CA VAL A 148 0.11 -7.25 5.57
C VAL A 148 0.07 -8.11 6.83
N ASP A 149 0.75 -9.25 6.80
CA ASP A 149 1.09 -9.99 8.00
C ASP A 149 2.43 -9.45 8.54
N GLU A 150 2.35 -8.62 9.56
CA GLU A 150 3.53 -7.98 10.13
C GLU A 150 4.47 -8.96 10.83
N LYS A 151 3.95 -10.11 11.32
CA LYS A 151 4.76 -11.12 12.01
C LYS A 151 5.63 -11.89 11.04
N SER A 152 5.03 -12.37 9.94
CA SER A 152 5.77 -13.08 8.89
C SER A 152 6.42 -12.13 7.89
N ARG A 153 6.16 -10.81 7.98
CA ARG A 153 6.64 -9.80 7.04
C ARG A 153 6.16 -10.07 5.61
N THR A 154 4.90 -10.50 5.45
CA THR A 154 4.33 -10.87 4.16
C THR A 154 3.29 -9.86 3.71
N LEU A 155 3.44 -9.34 2.48
CA LEU A 155 2.46 -8.49 1.81
C LEU A 155 1.58 -9.34 0.89
N TYR A 156 0.26 -9.20 1.02
CA TYR A 156 -0.74 -9.74 0.10
C TYR A 156 -1.26 -8.62 -0.78
N PHE A 157 -1.24 -8.83 -2.09
CA PHE A 157 -1.62 -7.78 -3.05
C PHE A 157 -2.30 -8.36 -4.30
N THR A 158 -2.96 -7.49 -5.07
CA THR A 158 -3.47 -7.80 -6.41
C THR A 158 -2.53 -7.22 -7.47
N ALA A 159 -2.38 -7.92 -8.58
CA ALA A 159 -1.55 -7.47 -9.69
C ALA A 159 -2.13 -7.92 -11.04
N HIS A 160 -1.74 -7.22 -12.10
CA HIS A 160 -2.06 -7.54 -13.49
C HIS A 160 -0.81 -7.73 -14.33
N GLY A 161 -0.91 -8.61 -15.32
CA GLY A 161 0.16 -8.80 -16.31
C GLY A 161 1.32 -9.64 -15.80
N ILE A 162 1.13 -10.44 -14.73
CA ILE A 162 2.16 -11.40 -14.31
C ILE A 162 2.36 -12.43 -15.44
N PRO A 163 3.59 -12.60 -15.94
CA PRO A 163 3.90 -13.63 -16.91
C PRO A 163 3.53 -15.01 -16.36
N LYS A 164 3.02 -15.90 -17.25
CA LYS A 164 2.56 -17.22 -16.83
C LYS A 164 3.68 -18.17 -16.38
N ASP A 165 4.92 -17.79 -16.66
CA ASP A 165 6.12 -18.61 -16.42
C ASP A 165 6.99 -18.10 -15.27
N GLU A 166 6.49 -17.16 -14.47
CA GLU A 166 7.13 -16.66 -13.25
C GLU A 166 6.42 -17.12 -11.97
#